data_dfefc108e087bf77c2672eb2a439fff7
#
_entry.id   dfefc108e087bf77c2672eb2a439fff7
#
_cell.length_a   1.000
_cell.length_b   1.000
_cell.length_c   1.000
_cell.angle_alpha   90.00
_cell.angle_beta   90.00
_cell.angle_gamma   90.00
#
_symmetry.space_group_name_H-M   'P 1'
#
loop_
_entity.id
_entity.type
_entity.pdbx_description
1 polymer ?
#
loop_
_entity_poly.entity_id
_entity_poly.type
_entity_poly.pdbx_seq_one_letter_code
_entity_poly.pdbx_strand_id
1 'polypeptide(L)'
;MSYGPEKLLESLAASLSGGVSALTSFSLFALSIPSALGVRLPGYALVKLPLGLRALLPLRLLPGVWLNMLHVYCYRDYEILGTFTPRRGQVVVDLGAFVGFYTLRAARLAGPEGCVVSVEPLPQHYCVLELNARLNKLENVELVRACIAGSRGVRRLYVPCYSANASLIEEYAERAGRVERAVHTRCITLQDLLEETGLKEIDLLKMDLEGAELEVLESSEDLLDPAIIRRIVVEVHREVVKPYEVSSLLEEAGYDVLVYEAPGALEQAFVYAMALKEL
;
A
#
# COMPACT_ATOMS: atom_id res chain seq x y z
N MET A 1 7.73 11.66 -11.03
CA MET A 1 8.83 10.82 -11.59
C MET A 1 8.62 10.54 -13.08
N SER A 2 9.62 10.73 -13.93
CA SER A 2 9.56 10.29 -15.33
C SER A 2 10.08 8.85 -15.40
N TYR A 3 9.25 7.93 -15.89
CA TYR A 3 9.65 6.57 -16.17
C TYR A 3 10.48 6.52 -17.45
N GLY A 4 11.79 6.71 -17.33
CA GLY A 4 12.72 6.54 -18.44
C GLY A 4 12.98 5.07 -18.80
N PRO A 5 13.60 4.80 -19.97
CA PRO A 5 13.91 3.44 -20.42
C PRO A 5 14.70 2.61 -19.41
N GLU A 6 15.60 3.24 -18.65
CA GLU A 6 16.42 2.58 -17.61
C GLU A 6 15.55 1.97 -16.51
N LYS A 7 14.61 2.76 -15.96
CA LYS A 7 13.68 2.27 -14.93
C LYS A 7 12.78 1.13 -15.43
N LEU A 8 12.40 1.13 -16.71
CA LEU A 8 11.64 0.02 -17.29
C LEU A 8 12.48 -1.27 -17.36
N LEU A 9 13.77 -1.17 -17.70
CA LEU A 9 14.68 -2.33 -17.74
C LEU A 9 14.97 -2.85 -16.33
N GLU A 10 15.17 -1.99 -15.35
CA GLU A 10 15.31 -2.36 -13.94
C GLU A 10 14.06 -3.09 -13.44
N SER A 11 12.87 -2.54 -13.75
CA SER A 11 11.59 -3.18 -13.39
C SER A 11 11.43 -4.55 -14.04
N LEU A 12 11.87 -4.72 -15.27
CA LEU A 12 11.85 -6.01 -15.94
C LEU A 12 12.77 -7.01 -15.24
N ALA A 13 14.02 -6.62 -14.95
CA ALA A 13 15.00 -7.45 -14.24
C ALA A 13 14.49 -7.86 -12.86
N ALA A 14 13.97 -6.92 -12.08
CA ALA A 14 13.38 -7.16 -10.76
C ALA A 14 12.18 -8.11 -10.85
N SER A 15 11.29 -7.92 -11.82
CA SER A 15 10.12 -8.78 -12.04
C SER A 15 10.52 -10.23 -12.34
N LEU A 16 11.53 -10.44 -13.20
CA LEU A 16 12.03 -11.76 -13.54
C LEU A 16 12.72 -12.46 -12.37
N SER A 17 13.52 -11.73 -11.59
CA SER A 17 14.22 -12.28 -10.42
C SER A 17 13.28 -12.50 -9.22
N GLY A 18 12.22 -11.71 -9.09
CA GLY A 18 11.25 -11.76 -7.98
C GLY A 18 10.16 -12.82 -8.12
N GLY A 19 10.26 -13.73 -9.09
CA GLY A 19 9.33 -14.86 -9.25
C GLY A 19 8.04 -14.55 -10.00
N VAL A 20 7.93 -13.38 -10.62
CA VAL A 20 6.86 -13.10 -11.60
C VAL A 20 7.18 -13.85 -12.89
N SER A 21 6.17 -14.46 -13.53
CA SER A 21 6.42 -15.23 -14.74
C SER A 21 7.03 -14.36 -15.85
N ALA A 22 7.95 -14.94 -16.63
CA ALA A 22 8.61 -14.22 -17.72
C ALA A 22 7.58 -13.61 -18.69
N LEU A 23 6.51 -14.37 -19.02
CA LEU A 23 5.45 -13.87 -19.86
C LEU A 23 4.78 -12.62 -19.30
N THR A 24 4.45 -12.60 -18.01
CA THR A 24 3.88 -11.42 -17.33
C THR A 24 4.87 -10.25 -17.35
N SER A 25 6.12 -10.49 -17.00
CA SER A 25 7.17 -9.48 -16.95
C SER A 25 7.41 -8.79 -18.30
N PHE A 26 7.58 -9.58 -19.36
CA PHE A 26 7.75 -9.04 -20.73
C PHE A 26 6.49 -8.34 -21.24
N SER A 27 5.29 -8.86 -20.93
CA SER A 27 4.03 -8.19 -21.30
C SER A 27 3.89 -6.84 -20.65
N LEU A 28 4.18 -6.73 -19.35
CA LEU A 28 4.13 -5.45 -18.62
C LEU A 28 5.19 -4.48 -19.13
N PHE A 29 6.40 -4.96 -19.43
CA PHE A 29 7.43 -4.14 -20.05
C PHE A 29 6.94 -3.54 -21.37
N ALA A 30 6.47 -4.38 -22.30
CA ALA A 30 5.98 -3.93 -23.60
C ALA A 30 4.79 -2.96 -23.50
N LEU A 31 3.84 -3.23 -22.61
CA LEU A 31 2.68 -2.36 -22.34
C LEU A 31 3.05 -1.04 -21.66
N SER A 32 4.19 -0.99 -20.98
CA SER A 32 4.66 0.23 -20.31
C SER A 32 5.40 1.19 -21.25
N ILE A 33 5.90 0.71 -22.41
CA ILE A 33 6.59 1.55 -23.38
C ILE A 33 5.72 2.71 -23.89
N PRO A 34 4.47 2.50 -24.36
CA PRO A 34 3.61 3.60 -24.78
C PRO A 34 3.37 4.62 -23.65
N SER A 35 3.20 4.14 -22.43
CA SER A 35 2.99 5.01 -21.27
C SER A 35 4.22 5.87 -20.95
N ALA A 36 5.41 5.32 -21.07
CA ALA A 36 6.67 6.07 -20.93
C ALA A 36 6.84 7.15 -22.02
N LEU A 37 6.17 6.99 -23.17
CA LEU A 37 6.08 7.96 -24.25
C LEU A 37 4.88 8.92 -24.11
N GLY A 38 4.19 8.92 -22.96
CA GLY A 38 3.04 9.78 -22.69
C GLY A 38 1.70 9.27 -23.25
N VAL A 39 1.66 8.06 -23.80
CA VAL A 39 0.43 7.46 -24.38
C VAL A 39 -0.27 6.63 -23.31
N ARG A 40 -1.49 7.01 -22.93
CA ARG A 40 -2.32 6.24 -21.97
C ARG A 40 -3.14 5.20 -22.71
N LEU A 41 -2.84 3.93 -22.44
CA LEU A 41 -3.60 2.82 -23.01
C LEU A 41 -4.92 2.64 -22.25
N PRO A 42 -6.05 2.46 -22.95
CA PRO A 42 -7.32 2.10 -22.32
C PRO A 42 -7.35 0.59 -21.96
N GLY A 43 -8.27 0.22 -21.04
CA GLY A 43 -8.53 -1.17 -20.68
C GLY A 43 -7.68 -1.71 -19.56
N TYR A 44 -7.63 -3.05 -19.47
CA TYR A 44 -6.99 -3.78 -18.39
C TYR A 44 -6.14 -4.92 -18.95
N ALA A 45 -5.03 -5.23 -18.28
CA ALA A 45 -4.30 -6.47 -18.46
C ALA A 45 -4.62 -7.44 -17.32
N LEU A 46 -4.84 -8.71 -17.64
CA LEU A 46 -4.94 -9.78 -16.65
C LEU A 46 -3.55 -10.42 -16.50
N VAL A 47 -3.00 -10.35 -15.30
CA VAL A 47 -1.67 -10.90 -14.99
C VAL A 47 -1.75 -12.01 -13.95
N LYS A 48 -0.78 -12.94 -14.03
CA LYS A 48 -0.55 -13.96 -13.01
C LYS A 48 0.46 -13.44 -11.99
N LEU A 49 0.13 -13.57 -10.73
CA LEU A 49 0.96 -13.20 -9.60
C LEU A 49 1.46 -14.45 -8.87
N PRO A 50 2.48 -14.34 -8.02
CA PRO A 50 2.87 -15.39 -7.07
C PRO A 50 1.69 -15.88 -6.23
N LEU A 51 1.85 -17.03 -5.55
CA LEU A 51 0.84 -17.67 -4.70
C LEU A 51 -0.44 -18.09 -5.45
N GLY A 52 -0.37 -18.28 -6.77
CA GLY A 52 -1.52 -18.64 -7.61
C GLY A 52 -2.58 -17.55 -7.76
N LEU A 53 -2.21 -16.32 -7.46
CA LEU A 53 -3.08 -15.14 -7.57
C LEU A 53 -3.13 -14.61 -9.01
N ARG A 54 -4.15 -13.81 -9.30
CA ARG A 54 -4.32 -13.07 -10.55
C ARG A 54 -4.76 -11.65 -10.23
N ALA A 55 -4.38 -10.70 -11.09
CA ALA A 55 -4.85 -9.33 -10.95
C ALA A 55 -5.21 -8.70 -12.30
N LEU A 56 -6.21 -7.85 -12.27
CA LEU A 56 -6.53 -6.90 -13.33
C LEU A 56 -5.75 -5.63 -13.08
N LEU A 57 -4.96 -5.22 -14.05
CA LEU A 57 -4.15 -4.01 -14.00
C LEU A 57 -4.73 -2.98 -14.95
N PRO A 58 -5.14 -1.79 -14.48
CA PRO A 58 -5.55 -0.70 -15.37
C PRO A 58 -4.37 -0.22 -16.21
N LEU A 59 -4.42 -0.39 -17.53
CA LEU A 59 -3.31 -0.03 -18.44
C LEU A 59 -2.98 1.46 -18.39
N ARG A 60 -3.98 2.30 -18.12
CA ARG A 60 -3.80 3.76 -17.97
C ARG A 60 -2.93 4.16 -16.78
N LEU A 61 -2.75 3.25 -15.80
CA LEU A 61 -1.93 3.48 -14.59
C LEU A 61 -0.52 2.89 -14.72
N LEU A 62 -0.18 2.26 -15.85
CA LEU A 62 1.18 1.86 -16.11
C LEU A 62 2.08 3.09 -16.32
N PRO A 63 3.35 3.04 -15.86
CA PRO A 63 4.03 1.93 -15.21
C PRO A 63 3.85 1.85 -13.68
N GLY A 64 3.17 2.83 -13.05
CA GLY A 64 3.05 2.91 -11.58
C GLY A 64 2.45 1.65 -10.95
N VAL A 65 1.39 1.08 -11.56
CA VAL A 65 0.78 -0.17 -11.07
C VAL A 65 1.75 -1.35 -11.16
N TRP A 66 2.65 -1.36 -12.15
CA TRP A 66 3.70 -2.38 -12.22
C TRP A 66 4.73 -2.21 -11.11
N LEU A 67 5.16 -0.97 -10.83
CA LEU A 67 6.08 -0.68 -9.72
C LEU A 67 5.49 -1.13 -8.39
N ASN A 68 4.24 -0.79 -8.09
CA ASN A 68 3.58 -1.25 -6.85
C ASN A 68 3.54 -2.79 -6.75
N MET A 69 3.31 -3.49 -7.88
CA MET A 69 3.43 -4.94 -7.92
C MET A 69 4.84 -5.43 -7.55
N LEU A 70 5.90 -4.74 -8.02
CA LEU A 70 7.29 -5.09 -7.69
C LEU A 70 7.57 -4.90 -6.20
N HIS A 71 7.12 -3.81 -5.60
CA HIS A 71 7.26 -3.54 -4.16
C HIS A 71 6.67 -4.67 -3.32
N VAL A 72 5.49 -5.15 -3.68
CA VAL A 72 4.79 -6.20 -2.93
C VAL A 72 5.34 -7.60 -3.16
N TYR A 73 5.66 -7.96 -4.41
CA TYR A 73 5.97 -9.37 -4.77
C TYR A 73 7.44 -9.65 -5.00
N CYS A 74 8.22 -8.65 -5.41
CA CYS A 74 9.62 -8.83 -5.77
C CYS A 74 10.56 -8.28 -4.70
N TYR A 75 10.43 -7.01 -4.37
CA TYR A 75 11.23 -6.38 -3.31
C TYR A 75 10.73 -6.77 -1.92
N ARG A 76 9.41 -6.95 -1.78
CA ARG A 76 8.76 -7.31 -0.52
C ARG A 76 9.01 -6.27 0.58
N ASP A 77 8.93 -5.00 0.20
CA ASP A 77 9.32 -3.88 1.06
C ASP A 77 8.50 -3.78 2.35
N TYR A 78 7.31 -4.35 2.41
CA TYR A 78 6.53 -4.47 3.65
C TYR A 78 6.86 -5.72 4.48
N GLU A 79 7.77 -6.58 4.02
CA GLU A 79 8.07 -7.89 4.60
C GLU A 79 9.58 -8.21 4.65
N ILE A 80 10.45 -7.18 4.63
CA ILE A 80 11.91 -7.36 4.70
C ILE A 80 12.30 -8.14 5.94
N LEU A 81 11.65 -7.85 7.07
CA LEU A 81 11.69 -8.72 8.23
C LEU A 81 10.66 -9.83 8.05
N GLY A 82 11.07 -11.09 8.05
CA GLY A 82 10.18 -12.24 7.86
C GLY A 82 9.06 -12.36 8.88
N THR A 83 9.18 -11.69 10.03
CA THR A 83 8.14 -11.54 11.05
C THR A 83 6.95 -10.72 10.55
N PHE A 84 7.14 -9.83 9.58
CA PHE A 84 6.10 -9.02 8.96
C PHE A 84 5.39 -9.69 7.78
N THR A 85 5.78 -10.90 7.42
CA THR A 85 5.00 -11.69 6.47
C THR A 85 3.68 -12.12 7.14
N PRO A 86 2.50 -11.85 6.54
CA PRO A 86 1.21 -12.31 7.07
C PRO A 86 1.19 -13.82 7.25
N ARG A 87 0.56 -14.30 8.31
CA ARG A 87 0.48 -15.73 8.66
C ARG A 87 -0.97 -16.17 8.80
N ARG A 88 -1.18 -17.47 8.69
CA ARG A 88 -2.50 -18.09 8.80
C ARG A 88 -3.22 -17.68 10.09
N GLY A 89 -4.49 -17.30 9.96
CA GLY A 89 -5.38 -16.91 11.05
C GLY A 89 -5.22 -15.47 11.53
N GLN A 90 -4.28 -14.69 10.96
CA GLN A 90 -4.03 -13.33 11.39
C GLN A 90 -5.05 -12.33 10.88
N VAL A 91 -5.26 -11.27 11.68
CA VAL A 91 -5.97 -10.05 11.32
C VAL A 91 -4.95 -9.05 10.75
N VAL A 92 -5.12 -8.69 9.48
CA VAL A 92 -4.25 -7.74 8.77
C VAL A 92 -5.07 -6.54 8.34
N VAL A 93 -4.54 -5.35 8.56
CA VAL A 93 -5.14 -4.09 8.09
C VAL A 93 -4.21 -3.46 7.06
N ASP A 94 -4.76 -3.16 5.87
CA ASP A 94 -4.04 -2.56 4.73
C ASP A 94 -4.60 -1.15 4.47
N LEU A 95 -3.95 -0.14 5.00
CA LEU A 95 -4.30 1.26 4.79
C LEU A 95 -3.59 1.80 3.55
N GLY A 96 -4.35 2.32 2.59
CA GLY A 96 -3.86 2.70 1.27
C GLY A 96 -3.67 1.48 0.36
N ALA A 97 -4.76 0.73 0.14
CA ALA A 97 -4.70 -0.56 -0.54
C ALA A 97 -4.50 -0.46 -2.07
N PHE A 98 -4.70 0.72 -2.68
CA PHE A 98 -4.59 0.97 -4.12
C PHE A 98 -5.43 -0.04 -4.93
N VAL A 99 -4.80 -0.81 -5.83
CA VAL A 99 -5.46 -1.85 -6.63
C VAL A 99 -5.41 -3.23 -5.98
N GLY A 100 -4.87 -3.34 -4.76
CA GLY A 100 -4.98 -4.49 -3.87
C GLY A 100 -3.85 -5.50 -3.91
N PHE A 101 -2.66 -5.19 -4.39
CA PHE A 101 -1.58 -6.20 -4.44
C PHE A 101 -1.21 -6.71 -3.05
N TYR A 102 -1.04 -5.82 -2.07
CA TYR A 102 -0.74 -6.24 -0.70
C TYR A 102 -1.95 -6.96 -0.09
N THR A 103 -3.16 -6.42 -0.26
CA THR A 103 -4.42 -7.07 0.16
C THR A 103 -4.53 -8.51 -0.32
N LEU A 104 -4.32 -8.75 -1.64
CA LEU A 104 -4.40 -10.10 -2.23
C LEU A 104 -3.38 -11.05 -1.63
N ARG A 105 -2.15 -10.57 -1.45
CA ARG A 105 -1.07 -11.33 -0.83
C ARG A 105 -1.37 -11.66 0.63
N ALA A 106 -1.74 -10.65 1.41
CA ALA A 106 -2.08 -10.81 2.82
C ALA A 106 -3.24 -11.79 3.02
N ALA A 107 -4.32 -11.63 2.26
CA ALA A 107 -5.49 -12.50 2.34
C ALA A 107 -5.18 -13.96 1.98
N ARG A 108 -4.34 -14.17 0.96
CA ARG A 108 -3.90 -15.52 0.56
C ARG A 108 -3.06 -16.18 1.66
N LEU A 109 -2.18 -15.43 2.32
CA LEU A 109 -1.32 -15.92 3.39
C LEU A 109 -2.06 -16.10 4.72
N ALA A 110 -2.96 -15.17 5.06
CA ALA A 110 -3.80 -15.27 6.25
C ALA A 110 -4.79 -16.46 6.16
N GLY A 111 -5.18 -16.85 4.95
CA GLY A 111 -6.08 -17.97 4.72
C GLY A 111 -7.50 -17.73 5.23
N PRO A 112 -8.41 -18.71 5.12
CA PRO A 112 -9.83 -18.51 5.40
C PRO A 112 -10.16 -18.27 6.89
N GLU A 113 -9.23 -18.54 7.78
CA GLU A 113 -9.37 -18.32 9.23
C GLU A 113 -8.88 -16.94 9.65
N GLY A 114 -8.13 -16.24 8.77
CA GLY A 114 -7.68 -14.86 8.97
C GLY A 114 -8.67 -13.86 8.39
N CYS A 115 -8.39 -12.59 8.63
CA CYS A 115 -9.18 -11.47 8.11
C CYS A 115 -8.23 -10.40 7.55
N VAL A 116 -8.61 -9.79 6.43
CA VAL A 116 -7.90 -8.62 5.89
C VAL A 116 -8.89 -7.48 5.69
N VAL A 117 -8.69 -6.39 6.40
CA VAL A 117 -9.44 -5.14 6.19
C VAL A 117 -8.60 -4.21 5.34
N SER A 118 -9.12 -3.77 4.21
CA SER A 118 -8.39 -2.94 3.25
C SER A 118 -9.12 -1.65 2.97
N VAL A 119 -8.41 -0.53 3.08
CA VAL A 119 -8.97 0.81 2.96
C VAL A 119 -8.38 1.51 1.75
N GLU A 120 -9.25 2.02 0.86
CA GLU A 120 -8.87 2.75 -0.34
C GLU A 120 -9.87 3.88 -0.62
N PRO A 121 -9.44 5.16 -0.67
CA PRO A 121 -10.33 6.30 -0.86
C PRO A 121 -10.81 6.51 -2.29
N LEU A 122 -10.00 6.22 -3.31
CA LEU A 122 -10.35 6.53 -4.70
C LEU A 122 -11.31 5.50 -5.28
N PRO A 123 -12.51 5.90 -5.73
CA PRO A 123 -13.52 4.96 -6.25
C PRO A 123 -13.00 4.07 -7.37
N GLN A 124 -12.15 4.60 -8.26
CA GLN A 124 -11.61 3.82 -9.38
C GLN A 124 -10.59 2.76 -8.94
N HIS A 125 -9.79 3.04 -7.90
CA HIS A 125 -8.86 2.06 -7.33
C HIS A 125 -9.63 1.02 -6.52
N TYR A 126 -10.56 1.48 -5.68
CA TYR A 126 -11.44 0.63 -4.90
C TYR A 126 -12.20 -0.39 -5.78
N CYS A 127 -12.76 0.05 -6.91
CA CYS A 127 -13.42 -0.88 -7.84
C CYS A 127 -12.46 -1.95 -8.39
N VAL A 128 -11.21 -1.59 -8.68
CA VAL A 128 -10.21 -2.56 -9.15
C VAL A 128 -9.78 -3.50 -8.04
N LEU A 129 -9.57 -3.00 -6.83
CA LEU A 129 -9.30 -3.79 -5.63
C LEU A 129 -10.41 -4.82 -5.39
N GLU A 130 -11.68 -4.39 -5.43
CA GLU A 130 -12.84 -5.27 -5.28
C GLU A 130 -12.88 -6.36 -6.38
N LEU A 131 -12.68 -5.98 -7.65
CA LEU A 131 -12.60 -6.93 -8.75
C LEU A 131 -11.46 -7.93 -8.56
N ASN A 132 -10.30 -7.48 -8.07
CA ASN A 132 -9.15 -8.32 -7.82
C ASN A 132 -9.40 -9.30 -6.68
N ALA A 133 -10.02 -8.88 -5.59
CA ALA A 133 -10.42 -9.77 -4.49
C ALA A 133 -11.41 -10.85 -4.99
N ARG A 134 -12.45 -10.45 -5.71
CA ARG A 134 -13.44 -11.37 -6.29
C ARG A 134 -12.85 -12.35 -7.31
N LEU A 135 -11.94 -11.88 -8.17
CA LEU A 135 -11.24 -12.70 -9.17
C LEU A 135 -10.48 -13.87 -8.52
N ASN A 136 -9.97 -13.66 -7.31
CA ASN A 136 -9.22 -14.64 -6.53
C ASN A 136 -10.08 -15.40 -5.50
N LYS A 137 -11.39 -15.13 -5.45
CA LYS A 137 -12.33 -15.75 -4.51
C LYS A 137 -11.87 -15.61 -3.04
N LEU A 138 -11.39 -14.43 -2.68
CA LEU A 138 -10.95 -14.12 -1.33
C LEU A 138 -12.16 -13.67 -0.51
N GLU A 139 -12.70 -14.57 0.31
CA GLU A 139 -13.88 -14.34 1.16
C GLU A 139 -13.49 -13.73 2.51
N ASN A 140 -12.21 -13.73 2.84
CA ASN A 140 -11.63 -13.20 4.06
C ASN A 140 -11.14 -11.75 3.91
N VAL A 141 -11.67 -11.00 2.95
CA VAL A 141 -11.32 -9.59 2.69
C VAL A 141 -12.54 -8.71 2.90
N GLU A 142 -12.41 -7.74 3.78
CA GLU A 142 -13.35 -6.65 3.97
C GLU A 142 -12.79 -5.37 3.35
N LEU A 143 -13.61 -4.67 2.56
CA LEU A 143 -13.18 -3.48 1.83
C LEU A 143 -13.91 -2.24 2.34
N VAL A 144 -13.15 -1.23 2.73
CA VAL A 144 -13.67 0.04 3.23
C VAL A 144 -13.29 1.17 2.26
N ARG A 145 -14.30 1.85 1.71
CA ARG A 145 -14.06 3.01 0.85
C ARG A 145 -14.03 4.30 1.67
N ALA A 146 -12.86 4.63 2.17
CA ALA A 146 -12.59 5.83 2.93
C ALA A 146 -11.13 6.25 2.79
N CYS A 147 -10.81 7.45 3.21
CA CYS A 147 -9.46 7.88 3.53
C CYS A 147 -9.25 7.70 5.04
N ILE A 148 -8.09 7.22 5.46
CA ILE A 148 -7.69 7.29 6.86
C ILE A 148 -6.99 8.62 7.10
N ALA A 149 -7.41 9.33 8.15
CA ALA A 149 -6.91 10.65 8.51
C ALA A 149 -6.97 10.85 10.03
N GLY A 150 -6.35 11.90 10.54
CA GLY A 150 -6.37 12.23 11.98
C GLY A 150 -7.75 12.62 12.52
N SER A 151 -8.73 12.88 11.68
CA SER A 151 -10.09 13.25 12.09
C SER A 151 -11.15 12.83 11.09
N ARG A 152 -12.36 12.60 11.60
CA ARG A 152 -13.57 12.33 10.77
C ARG A 152 -13.94 13.54 9.92
N GLY A 153 -14.46 13.27 8.73
CA GLY A 153 -15.04 14.33 7.92
C GLY A 153 -15.00 14.03 6.43
N VAL A 154 -15.02 15.10 5.66
CA VAL A 154 -14.84 15.07 4.20
C VAL A 154 -13.66 15.98 3.87
N ARG A 155 -12.62 15.42 3.27
CA ARG A 155 -11.44 16.18 2.85
C ARG A 155 -11.27 16.11 1.34
N ARG A 156 -10.46 17.02 0.82
CA ARG A 156 -10.01 16.96 -0.58
C ARG A 156 -8.87 15.97 -0.67
N LEU A 157 -8.98 15.03 -1.62
CA LEU A 157 -7.92 14.13 -2.03
C LEU A 157 -7.43 14.61 -3.40
N TYR A 158 -6.17 15.01 -3.48
CA TYR A 158 -5.55 15.52 -4.68
C TYR A 158 -4.98 14.36 -5.50
N VAL A 159 -5.39 14.27 -6.75
CA VAL A 159 -5.08 13.13 -7.62
C VAL A 159 -4.14 13.59 -8.72
N PRO A 160 -2.85 13.25 -8.63
CA PRO A 160 -1.90 13.57 -9.68
C PRO A 160 -2.07 12.66 -10.90
N CYS A 161 -1.32 12.95 -11.97
CA CYS A 161 -1.32 12.15 -13.18
C CYS A 161 -0.95 10.67 -12.91
N TYR A 162 -0.16 10.40 -11.88
CA TYR A 162 0.07 9.07 -11.30
C TYR A 162 -0.81 8.93 -10.07
N SER A 163 -2.03 8.44 -10.25
CA SER A 163 -3.05 8.43 -9.20
C SER A 163 -2.75 7.49 -8.03
N ALA A 164 -1.72 6.65 -8.11
CA ALA A 164 -1.22 5.90 -6.97
C ALA A 164 -0.75 6.82 -5.84
N ASN A 165 -0.19 7.97 -6.19
CA ASN A 165 0.29 9.00 -5.26
C ASN A 165 -0.81 10.03 -4.92
N ALA A 166 -2.07 9.61 -4.85
CA ALA A 166 -3.15 10.49 -4.44
C ALA A 166 -3.04 10.81 -2.94
N SER A 167 -3.03 12.10 -2.59
CA SER A 167 -2.72 12.56 -1.24
C SER A 167 -3.75 13.55 -0.71
N LEU A 168 -3.89 13.61 0.61
CA LEU A 168 -4.59 14.68 1.32
C LEU A 168 -3.78 15.99 1.34
N ILE A 169 -2.50 15.93 0.98
CA ILE A 169 -1.54 17.05 0.99
C ILE A 169 -1.29 17.48 -0.45
N GLU A 170 -1.76 18.69 -0.79
CA GLU A 170 -1.70 19.22 -2.16
C GLU A 170 -0.27 19.33 -2.66
N GLU A 171 0.61 19.90 -1.86
CA GLU A 171 2.02 20.10 -2.21
C GLU A 171 2.76 18.79 -2.47
N TYR A 172 2.42 17.73 -1.74
CA TYR A 172 2.97 16.40 -1.98
C TYR A 172 2.46 15.81 -3.30
N ALA A 173 1.14 15.89 -3.53
CA ALA A 173 0.54 15.41 -4.79
C ALA A 173 1.12 16.16 -6.02
N GLU A 174 1.39 17.47 -5.90
CA GLU A 174 2.02 18.28 -6.96
C GLU A 174 3.46 17.85 -7.26
N ARG A 175 4.24 17.47 -6.23
CA ARG A 175 5.60 16.95 -6.41
C ARG A 175 5.60 15.56 -7.06
N ALA A 176 4.66 14.69 -6.67
CA ALA A 176 4.49 13.37 -7.29
C ALA A 176 4.08 13.46 -8.76
N GLY A 177 3.46 14.58 -9.19
CA GLY A 177 3.09 14.84 -10.57
C GLY A 177 2.04 15.94 -10.69
N ARG A 178 1.75 16.37 -11.92
CA ARG A 178 0.69 17.35 -12.15
C ARG A 178 -0.63 16.85 -11.56
N VAL A 179 -1.21 17.60 -10.62
CA VAL A 179 -2.54 17.33 -10.10
C VAL A 179 -3.58 17.51 -11.22
N GLU A 180 -4.29 16.45 -11.56
CA GLU A 180 -5.31 16.45 -12.61
C GLU A 180 -6.70 16.81 -12.08
N ARG A 181 -6.95 16.45 -10.82
CA ARG A 181 -8.23 16.73 -10.13
C ARG A 181 -8.08 16.61 -8.63
N ALA A 182 -9.03 17.22 -7.92
CA ALA A 182 -9.28 16.94 -6.52
C ALA A 182 -10.67 16.33 -6.37
N VAL A 183 -10.79 15.33 -5.49
CA VAL A 183 -12.08 14.69 -5.18
C VAL A 183 -12.37 14.83 -3.69
N HIS A 184 -13.64 15.02 -3.34
CA HIS A 184 -14.04 14.96 -1.95
C HIS A 184 -14.17 13.50 -1.54
N THR A 185 -13.50 13.13 -0.47
CA THR A 185 -13.55 11.76 0.07
C THR A 185 -13.96 11.77 1.53
N ARG A 186 -14.68 10.73 1.93
CA ARG A 186 -14.96 10.45 3.33
C ARG A 186 -13.65 10.11 4.03
N CYS A 187 -13.35 10.77 5.15
CA CYS A 187 -12.24 10.46 6.03
C CYS A 187 -12.76 9.89 7.35
N ILE A 188 -12.08 8.88 7.83
CA ILE A 188 -12.29 8.23 9.12
C ILE A 188 -10.96 8.10 9.86
N THR A 189 -11.01 8.02 11.16
CA THR A 189 -9.83 7.72 11.99
C THR A 189 -9.56 6.21 12.02
N LEU A 190 -8.41 5.80 12.53
CA LEU A 190 -8.13 4.39 12.77
C LEU A 190 -9.10 3.80 13.81
N GLN A 191 -9.47 4.58 14.84
CA GLN A 191 -10.48 4.20 15.82
C GLN A 191 -11.84 3.93 15.14
N ASP A 192 -12.27 4.80 14.23
CA ASP A 192 -13.52 4.58 13.47
C ASP A 192 -13.49 3.31 12.64
N LEU A 193 -12.33 3.01 12.03
CA LEU A 193 -12.17 1.79 11.25
C LEU A 193 -12.36 0.55 12.13
N LEU A 194 -11.75 0.52 13.32
CA LEU A 194 -11.91 -0.59 14.25
C LEU A 194 -13.38 -0.73 14.71
N GLU A 195 -14.05 0.39 15.01
CA GLU A 195 -15.47 0.38 15.39
C GLU A 195 -16.37 -0.11 14.25
N GLU A 196 -16.16 0.35 13.01
CA GLU A 196 -16.96 -0.04 11.84
C GLU A 196 -16.79 -1.50 11.47
N THR A 197 -15.59 -2.05 11.62
CA THR A 197 -15.26 -3.46 11.29
C THR A 197 -15.39 -4.41 12.45
N GLY A 198 -15.58 -3.90 13.67
CA GLY A 198 -15.66 -4.69 14.89
C GLY A 198 -14.33 -5.32 15.32
N LEU A 199 -13.22 -4.89 14.75
CA LEU A 199 -11.88 -5.36 15.12
C LEU A 199 -11.50 -4.87 16.50
N LYS A 200 -10.93 -5.74 17.32
CA LYS A 200 -10.41 -5.43 18.66
C LYS A 200 -8.89 -5.47 18.72
N GLU A 201 -8.28 -6.30 17.89
CA GLU A 201 -6.84 -6.51 17.80
C GLU A 201 -6.43 -6.58 16.35
N ILE A 202 -5.22 -6.14 16.04
CA ILE A 202 -4.59 -6.20 14.72
C ILE A 202 -3.26 -6.91 14.86
N ASP A 203 -3.06 -8.01 14.13
CA ASP A 203 -1.78 -8.71 14.12
C ASP A 203 -0.74 -7.99 13.28
N LEU A 204 -1.17 -7.33 12.20
CA LEU A 204 -0.29 -6.58 11.29
C LEU A 204 -1.04 -5.41 10.65
N LEU A 205 -0.59 -4.20 10.92
CA LEU A 205 -1.03 -2.97 10.28
C LEU A 205 0.02 -2.55 9.23
N LYS A 206 -0.39 -2.48 7.95
CA LYS A 206 0.37 -1.81 6.90
C LYS A 206 -0.21 -0.44 6.66
N MET A 207 0.63 0.58 6.62
CA MET A 207 0.26 1.96 6.39
C MET A 207 1.08 2.54 5.24
N ASP A 208 0.37 3.09 4.25
CA ASP A 208 0.92 3.76 3.07
C ASP A 208 -0.12 4.80 2.63
N LEU A 209 -0.01 6.01 3.17
CA LEU A 209 -1.05 7.04 3.12
C LEU A 209 -0.61 8.30 2.35
N GLU A 210 0.50 8.17 1.60
CA GLU A 210 0.99 9.24 0.73
C GLU A 210 1.13 10.59 1.45
N GLY A 211 1.77 10.53 2.65
CA GLY A 211 2.14 11.68 3.46
C GLY A 211 1.26 11.96 4.69
N ALA A 212 0.16 11.21 4.90
CA ALA A 212 -0.70 11.38 6.08
C ALA A 212 -0.33 10.46 7.26
N GLU A 213 0.78 9.73 7.17
CA GLU A 213 1.15 8.68 8.13
C GLU A 213 1.31 9.22 9.55
N LEU A 214 2.03 10.32 9.72
CA LEU A 214 2.28 10.91 11.04
C LEU A 214 0.98 11.45 11.66
N GLU A 215 0.17 12.20 10.88
CA GLU A 215 -1.14 12.70 11.33
C GLU A 215 -2.03 11.57 11.88
N VAL A 216 -2.03 10.42 11.20
CA VAL A 216 -2.84 9.27 11.61
C VAL A 216 -2.27 8.62 12.87
N LEU A 217 -0.96 8.44 12.96
CA LEU A 217 -0.33 7.86 14.16
C LEU A 217 -0.53 8.74 15.37
N GLU A 218 -0.29 10.06 15.28
CA GLU A 218 -0.50 11.02 16.37
C GLU A 218 -1.96 11.02 16.88
N SER A 219 -2.93 10.92 15.95
CA SER A 219 -4.35 10.89 16.34
C SER A 219 -4.82 9.53 16.87
N SER A 220 -3.95 8.53 16.85
CA SER A 220 -4.25 7.14 17.22
C SER A 220 -3.42 6.68 18.42
N GLU A 221 -2.84 7.58 19.22
CA GLU A 221 -1.96 7.24 20.36
C GLU A 221 -2.59 6.20 21.30
N ASP A 222 -3.88 6.31 21.59
CA ASP A 222 -4.61 5.36 22.45
C ASP A 222 -4.69 3.94 21.88
N LEU A 223 -4.50 3.78 20.56
CA LEU A 223 -4.50 2.50 19.85
C LEU A 223 -3.09 1.95 19.64
N LEU A 224 -2.05 2.80 19.77
CA LEU A 224 -0.66 2.40 19.61
C LEU A 224 -0.17 1.63 20.86
N ASP A 225 -0.89 0.57 21.20
CA ASP A 225 -0.55 -0.39 22.25
C ASP A 225 -0.20 -1.74 21.58
N PRO A 226 1.00 -2.32 21.84
CA PRO A 226 1.37 -3.63 21.35
C PRO A 226 0.37 -4.77 21.67
N ALA A 227 -0.52 -4.56 22.65
CA ALA A 227 -1.62 -5.47 22.95
C ALA A 227 -2.80 -5.33 21.97
N ILE A 228 -2.96 -4.16 21.35
CA ILE A 228 -4.00 -3.86 20.36
C ILE A 228 -3.46 -4.07 18.94
N ILE A 229 -2.31 -3.49 18.62
CA ILE A 229 -1.67 -3.62 17.31
C ILE A 229 -0.29 -4.24 17.52
N ARG A 230 -0.11 -5.49 17.13
CA ARG A 230 1.13 -6.24 17.42
C ARG A 230 2.31 -5.81 16.58
N ARG A 231 2.06 -5.50 15.30
CA ARG A 231 3.09 -5.11 14.33
C ARG A 231 2.56 -4.04 13.41
N ILE A 232 3.40 -3.05 13.14
CA ILE A 232 3.09 -1.92 12.28
C ILE A 232 4.22 -1.78 11.26
N VAL A 233 3.89 -1.73 9.98
CA VAL A 233 4.82 -1.32 8.93
C VAL A 233 4.29 -0.08 8.25
N VAL A 234 5.09 0.97 8.23
CA VAL A 234 4.75 2.28 7.65
C VAL A 234 5.69 2.56 6.50
N GLU A 235 5.13 2.81 5.32
CA GLU A 235 5.86 3.44 4.23
C GLU A 235 5.86 4.95 4.47
N VAL A 236 7.02 5.52 4.77
CA VAL A 236 7.16 6.93 5.11
C VAL A 236 7.59 7.72 3.89
N HIS A 237 6.80 8.70 3.50
CA HIS A 237 7.06 9.61 2.39
C HIS A 237 7.92 10.77 2.86
N ARG A 238 9.25 10.65 2.70
CA ARG A 238 10.31 11.51 3.32
C ARG A 238 10.23 12.99 2.96
N GLU A 239 9.52 13.33 1.90
CA GLU A 239 9.31 14.72 1.49
C GLU A 239 8.33 15.47 2.42
N VAL A 240 7.49 14.73 3.14
CA VAL A 240 6.45 15.26 4.04
C VAL A 240 6.75 14.88 5.48
N VAL A 241 7.03 13.59 5.75
CA VAL A 241 7.23 13.02 7.08
C VAL A 241 8.67 12.54 7.21
N LYS A 242 9.30 12.79 8.36
CA LYS A 242 10.64 12.27 8.62
C LYS A 242 10.54 10.90 9.29
N PRO A 243 11.33 9.89 8.84
CA PRO A 243 11.29 8.55 9.43
C PRO A 243 11.51 8.55 10.95
N TYR A 244 12.35 9.47 11.48
CA TYR A 244 12.60 9.56 12.90
C TYR A 244 11.39 10.03 13.71
N GLU A 245 10.47 10.83 13.12
CA GLU A 245 9.24 11.28 13.79
C GLU A 245 8.31 10.08 14.00
N VAL A 246 8.16 9.23 12.97
CA VAL A 246 7.38 8.00 13.06
C VAL A 246 8.04 6.99 14.02
N SER A 247 9.36 6.79 13.91
CA SER A 247 10.05 5.83 14.79
C SER A 247 9.99 6.24 16.25
N SER A 248 10.24 7.52 16.58
CA SER A 248 10.18 8.00 17.97
C SER A 248 8.79 7.83 18.59
N LEU A 249 7.73 8.16 17.84
CA LEU A 249 6.36 8.00 18.31
C LEU A 249 6.04 6.52 18.60
N LEU A 250 6.47 5.59 17.75
CA LEU A 250 6.24 4.16 17.95
C LEU A 250 7.11 3.58 19.08
N GLU A 251 8.35 4.07 19.26
CA GLU A 251 9.20 3.71 20.40
C GLU A 251 8.59 4.18 21.72
N GLU A 252 8.07 5.41 21.77
CA GLU A 252 7.36 5.95 22.94
C GLU A 252 6.11 5.14 23.28
N ALA A 253 5.43 4.59 22.26
CA ALA A 253 4.29 3.68 22.43
C ALA A 253 4.70 2.25 22.84
N GLY A 254 5.99 1.96 23.01
CA GLY A 254 6.49 0.68 23.54
C GLY A 254 6.79 -0.39 22.51
N TYR A 255 6.97 -0.01 21.25
CA TYR A 255 7.42 -0.93 20.19
C TYR A 255 8.94 -0.96 20.09
N ASP A 256 9.46 -2.11 19.63
CA ASP A 256 10.82 -2.22 19.09
C ASP A 256 10.77 -1.80 17.61
N VAL A 257 11.60 -0.83 17.22
CA VAL A 257 11.47 -0.16 15.93
C VAL A 257 12.73 -0.32 15.09
N LEU A 258 12.55 -0.65 13.81
CA LEU A 258 13.60 -0.66 12.79
C LEU A 258 13.22 0.29 11.66
N VAL A 259 14.12 1.21 11.33
CA VAL A 259 14.01 2.04 10.11
C VAL A 259 14.82 1.41 9.00
N TYR A 260 14.17 1.12 7.87
CA TYR A 260 14.81 0.59 6.67
C TYR A 260 14.73 1.58 5.53
N GLU A 261 15.87 1.91 4.98
CA GLU A 261 16.01 2.73 3.77
C GLU A 261 16.52 1.85 2.64
N ALA A 262 15.66 1.60 1.65
CA ALA A 262 16.06 0.80 0.50
C ALA A 262 17.21 1.49 -0.27
N PRO A 263 18.26 0.77 -0.67
CA PRO A 263 19.35 1.36 -1.45
C PRO A 263 18.84 2.01 -2.74
N GLY A 264 19.07 3.32 -2.89
CA GLY A 264 18.60 4.09 -4.06
C GLY A 264 17.18 4.65 -3.98
N ALA A 265 16.39 4.30 -2.97
CA ALA A 265 15.08 4.92 -2.72
C ALA A 265 15.25 6.16 -1.84
N LEU A 266 15.50 7.32 -2.46
CA LEU A 266 15.71 8.58 -1.72
C LEU A 266 14.40 9.18 -1.17
N GLU A 267 13.27 8.79 -1.71
CA GLU A 267 11.96 9.42 -1.46
C GLU A 267 11.13 8.68 -0.39
N GLN A 268 11.47 7.41 -0.10
CA GLN A 268 10.72 6.54 0.80
C GLN A 268 11.63 5.87 1.84
N ALA A 269 11.06 5.60 3.01
CA ALA A 269 11.64 4.73 4.03
C ALA A 269 10.55 3.85 4.61
N PHE A 270 10.93 2.70 5.16
CA PHE A 270 9.99 1.80 5.83
C PHE A 270 10.32 1.75 7.31
N VAL A 271 9.32 2.02 8.14
CA VAL A 271 9.42 1.90 9.59
C VAL A 271 8.67 0.65 10.02
N TYR A 272 9.39 -0.29 10.62
CA TYR A 272 8.85 -1.54 11.16
C TYR A 272 8.83 -1.45 12.67
N ALA A 273 7.67 -1.65 13.28
CA ALA A 273 7.48 -1.64 14.72
C ALA A 273 6.81 -2.93 15.17
N MET A 274 7.32 -3.58 16.21
CA MET A 274 6.76 -4.81 16.76
C MET A 274 6.80 -4.83 18.28
N ALA A 275 5.87 -5.59 18.87
CA ALA A 275 5.83 -5.81 20.31
C ALA A 275 7.11 -6.52 20.79
N LEU A 276 7.71 -6.04 21.89
CA LEU A 276 8.96 -6.56 22.48
C LEU A 276 8.94 -8.06 22.83
N LYS A 277 7.80 -8.74 22.79
CA LYS A 277 7.66 -10.17 23.13
C LYS A 277 7.71 -11.12 21.92
N GLU A 278 7.93 -10.62 20.71
CA GLU A 278 7.93 -11.43 19.47
C GLU A 278 9.31 -11.66 18.86
N LEU A 279 10.39 -11.36 19.61
CA LEU A 279 11.78 -11.69 19.27
C LEU A 279 12.12 -13.15 19.54
#